data_85d8885da4df1e02aeb5e84d445d5ca0
#
_entry.id   85d8885da4df1e02aeb5e84d445d5ca0
#
_cell.length_a   1.000
_cell.length_b   1.000
_cell.length_c   1.000
_cell.angle_alpha   90.00
_cell.angle_beta   90.00
_cell.angle_gamma   90.00
#
_symmetry.space_group_name_H-M   'P 1'
#
loop_
_entity.id
_entity.type
_entity.pdbx_description
1 polymer ?
#
loop_
_entity_poly.entity_id
_entity_poly.type
_entity_poly.pdbx_seq_one_letter_code
_entity_poly.pdbx_strand_id
1 'polypeptide(L)'
;MKEYIPSKIKQELGISYLGGCNSPKLIKSYGRNVLTYGVYLAPHNISGYDVCPESCNCRQYCLHGSGRNKIELLKNREGGPIQNSRIKKTKLFFEDRVKFMHLLIHEINQARRKAESNGMKFAIRLNCTSDICLEEFVLDSKNILQLFPELQFYDYTKVPSHVELLKKYTNYDLTFSFDGENWDTCKKLLDSGLRVAVVFEESIPTEFRGYPVIDANGDDARFLDEGGVICGLTYKKVANDYVNGKYQRPDTTFITRNKKTNQ
;
A
#
# COMPACT_ATOMS: atom_id res chain seq x y z
N MET A 1 -14.06 29.82 -12.29
CA MET A 1 -13.55 28.53 -11.78
C MET A 1 -12.25 28.76 -11.03
N LYS A 2 -12.08 28.19 -9.84
CA LYS A 2 -10.76 28.25 -9.15
C LYS A 2 -9.75 27.49 -10.00
N GLU A 3 -8.66 28.13 -10.40
CA GLU A 3 -7.58 27.48 -11.13
C GLU A 3 -6.72 26.70 -10.13
N TYR A 4 -6.70 25.36 -10.28
CA TYR A 4 -5.89 24.47 -9.44
C TYR A 4 -4.50 24.30 -10.05
N ILE A 5 -3.55 25.14 -9.64
CA ILE A 5 -2.17 25.12 -10.12
C ILE A 5 -1.34 24.17 -9.24
N PRO A 6 -0.88 23.01 -9.75
CA PRO A 6 -0.16 22.01 -8.95
C PRO A 6 1.06 22.55 -8.20
N SER A 7 1.84 23.46 -8.81
CA SER A 7 3.01 24.06 -8.16
C SER A 7 2.63 24.91 -6.95
N LYS A 8 1.54 25.68 -7.05
CA LYS A 8 1.02 26.50 -5.93
C LYS A 8 0.52 25.60 -4.80
N ILE A 9 -0.22 24.52 -5.11
CA ILE A 9 -0.70 23.57 -4.11
C ILE A 9 0.47 22.95 -3.35
N LYS A 10 1.52 22.51 -4.06
CA LYS A 10 2.72 21.93 -3.43
C LYS A 10 3.43 22.94 -2.53
N GLN A 11 3.54 24.18 -2.96
CA GLN A 11 4.17 25.25 -2.19
C GLN A 11 3.38 25.57 -0.91
N GLU A 12 2.05 25.74 -0.99
CA GLU A 12 1.18 25.97 0.15
C GLU A 12 1.30 24.88 1.22
N LEU A 13 1.40 23.62 0.78
CA LEU A 13 1.53 22.46 1.67
C LEU A 13 2.96 22.23 2.16
N GLY A 14 3.96 22.86 1.53
CA GLY A 14 5.38 22.56 1.78
C GLY A 14 5.70 21.08 1.50
N ILE A 15 5.23 20.54 0.35
CA ILE A 15 5.53 19.21 -0.14
C ILE A 15 6.11 19.31 -1.57
N SER A 16 6.99 18.38 -1.91
CA SER A 16 7.56 18.35 -3.27
C SER A 16 6.69 17.58 -4.26
N TYR A 17 5.93 16.59 -3.77
CA TYR A 17 5.07 15.71 -4.56
C TYR A 17 4.01 15.05 -3.66
N LEU A 18 2.90 14.64 -4.26
CA LEU A 18 1.86 13.88 -3.59
C LEU A 18 2.21 12.38 -3.55
N GLY A 19 2.52 11.82 -4.71
CA GLY A 19 2.98 10.45 -4.89
C GLY A 19 4.32 10.37 -5.61
N GLY A 20 4.72 9.19 -6.06
CA GLY A 20 5.94 9.02 -6.84
C GLY A 20 6.23 7.59 -7.25
N CYS A 21 7.23 7.43 -8.14
CA CYS A 21 7.62 6.15 -8.71
C CYS A 21 8.94 5.59 -8.15
N ASN A 22 9.60 6.32 -7.25
CA ASN A 22 11.01 6.07 -6.89
C ASN A 22 11.19 5.41 -5.52
N SER A 23 10.12 4.90 -4.89
CA SER A 23 10.31 4.15 -3.64
C SER A 23 11.00 2.81 -3.92
N PRO A 24 11.85 2.31 -3.00
CA PRO A 24 12.57 1.04 -3.20
C PRO A 24 11.68 -0.14 -3.55
N LYS A 25 10.42 -0.14 -3.09
CA LYS A 25 9.48 -1.22 -3.38
C LYS A 25 8.88 -1.08 -4.80
N LEU A 26 8.52 0.14 -5.21
CA LEU A 26 7.93 0.39 -6.53
C LEU A 26 8.94 0.18 -7.67
N ILE A 27 10.21 0.56 -7.46
CA ILE A 27 11.29 0.36 -8.43
C ILE A 27 11.51 -1.12 -8.78
N LYS A 28 11.26 -2.02 -7.84
CA LYS A 28 11.41 -3.47 -8.09
C LYS A 28 10.52 -3.97 -9.21
N SER A 29 9.35 -3.35 -9.44
CA SER A 29 8.44 -3.69 -10.53
C SER A 29 9.02 -3.38 -11.93
N TYR A 30 10.11 -2.61 -12.00
CA TYR A 30 10.84 -2.38 -13.27
C TYR A 30 11.37 -3.68 -13.88
N GLY A 31 11.73 -4.68 -13.05
CA GLY A 31 12.12 -6.01 -13.50
C GLY A 31 11.01 -6.75 -14.27
N ARG A 32 9.75 -6.35 -14.08
CA ARG A 32 8.57 -6.86 -14.82
C ARG A 32 8.08 -5.89 -15.90
N ASN A 33 8.91 -4.91 -16.26
CA ASN A 33 8.58 -3.83 -17.20
C ASN A 33 7.36 -2.99 -16.79
N VAL A 34 7.21 -2.74 -15.48
CA VAL A 34 6.12 -1.92 -14.92
C VAL A 34 6.68 -0.73 -14.17
N LEU A 35 6.28 0.48 -14.54
CA LEU A 35 6.46 1.69 -13.74
C LEU A 35 5.20 1.91 -12.90
N THR A 36 5.34 1.89 -11.57
CA THR A 36 4.23 2.14 -10.66
C THR A 36 4.33 3.54 -10.06
N TYR A 37 3.22 4.29 -10.13
CA TYR A 37 3.02 5.50 -9.33
C TYR A 37 2.34 5.14 -8.03
N GLY A 38 2.91 5.53 -6.89
CA GLY A 38 2.39 5.22 -5.57
C GLY A 38 2.19 6.42 -4.67
N VAL A 39 1.11 6.42 -3.88
CA VAL A 39 0.81 7.44 -2.88
C VAL A 39 1.01 6.87 -1.48
N TYR A 40 1.71 7.63 -0.62
CA TYR A 40 1.99 7.27 0.77
C TYR A 40 1.30 8.28 1.70
N LEU A 41 0.19 7.87 2.30
CA LEU A 41 -0.49 8.64 3.36
C LEU A 41 0.04 8.24 4.75
N ALA A 42 -0.26 9.03 5.76
CA ALA A 42 0.04 8.69 7.15
C ALA A 42 -0.90 7.56 7.59
N PRO A 43 -0.39 6.37 7.96
CA PRO A 43 -1.22 5.20 8.23
C PRO A 43 -2.04 5.36 9.50
N HIS A 44 -3.09 4.55 9.60
CA HIS A 44 -4.09 4.58 10.65
C HIS A 44 -4.48 6.02 11.05
N ASN A 45 -4.35 6.45 12.29
CA ASN A 45 -4.82 7.75 12.79
C ASN A 45 -3.70 8.78 13.08
N ILE A 46 -2.48 8.57 12.58
CA ILE A 46 -1.33 9.48 12.85
C ILE A 46 -1.63 10.93 12.44
N SER A 47 -2.43 11.13 11.39
CA SER A 47 -2.79 12.47 10.89
C SER A 47 -3.97 13.13 11.60
N GLY A 48 -4.66 12.40 12.49
CA GLY A 48 -5.97 12.73 13.04
C GLY A 48 -7.14 12.13 12.26
N TYR A 49 -6.88 11.54 11.08
CA TYR A 49 -7.86 10.82 10.26
C TYR A 49 -7.47 9.35 10.17
N ASP A 50 -8.43 8.44 10.34
CA ASP A 50 -8.17 7.01 10.17
C ASP A 50 -8.24 6.62 8.68
N VAL A 51 -7.11 6.15 8.16
CA VAL A 51 -6.94 5.69 6.78
C VAL A 51 -6.77 4.17 6.69
N CYS A 52 -6.92 3.44 7.79
CA CYS A 52 -6.73 1.99 7.87
C CYS A 52 -7.77 1.37 8.81
N PRO A 53 -9.06 1.33 8.46
CA PRO A 53 -10.15 0.94 9.37
C PRO A 53 -9.96 -0.46 9.96
N GLU A 54 -9.43 -1.42 9.19
CA GLU A 54 -9.20 -2.81 9.61
C GLU A 54 -7.72 -3.07 9.97
N SER A 55 -7.03 -2.08 10.58
CA SER A 55 -5.59 -2.18 10.86
C SER A 55 -5.22 -3.01 12.08
N CYS A 56 -6.18 -3.50 12.87
CA CYS A 56 -6.04 -4.23 14.14
C CYS A 56 -4.61 -4.70 14.50
N ASN A 57 -4.25 -5.91 14.11
CA ASN A 57 -2.96 -6.52 14.45
C ASN A 57 -1.77 -5.93 13.67
N CYS A 58 -1.98 -5.32 12.49
CA CYS A 58 -0.87 -4.78 11.71
C CYS A 58 -0.45 -3.37 12.11
N ARG A 59 -1.27 -2.62 12.88
CA ARG A 59 -0.99 -1.22 13.25
C ARG A 59 0.37 -1.04 13.91
N GLN A 60 0.69 -1.90 14.87
CA GLN A 60 1.96 -1.84 15.62
C GLN A 60 3.16 -2.19 14.74
N TYR A 61 2.97 -3.06 13.74
CA TYR A 61 4.02 -3.59 12.87
C TYR A 61 3.96 -3.01 11.46
N CYS A 62 3.35 -1.83 11.32
CA CYS A 62 3.13 -1.18 10.04
C CYS A 62 4.46 -0.86 9.34
N LEU A 63 4.53 -1.15 8.05
CA LEU A 63 5.67 -0.84 7.17
C LEU A 63 6.02 0.65 7.13
N HIS A 64 5.12 1.55 7.57
CA HIS A 64 5.44 2.95 7.80
C HIS A 64 6.66 3.11 8.73
N GLY A 65 6.77 2.27 9.76
CA GLY A 65 7.91 2.24 10.69
C GLY A 65 9.15 1.51 10.17
N SER A 66 9.24 1.19 8.88
CA SER A 66 10.40 0.50 8.28
C SER A 66 11.25 1.42 7.41
N GLY A 67 12.39 0.91 6.90
CA GLY A 67 13.27 1.63 5.99
C GLY A 67 13.81 2.94 6.57
N ARG A 68 13.87 4.00 5.77
CA ARG A 68 14.38 5.32 6.20
C ARG A 68 13.53 5.92 7.33
N ASN A 69 12.21 5.77 7.26
CA ASN A 69 11.34 6.29 8.31
C ASN A 69 11.58 5.62 9.68
N LYS A 70 12.02 4.35 9.69
CA LYS A 70 12.46 3.69 10.93
C LYS A 70 13.58 4.45 11.63
N ILE A 71 14.57 4.93 10.86
CA ILE A 71 15.71 5.69 11.42
C ILE A 71 15.23 7.00 12.05
N GLU A 72 14.28 7.69 11.38
CA GLU A 72 13.69 8.93 11.91
C GLU A 72 12.91 8.66 13.20
N LEU A 73 12.06 7.62 13.21
CA LEU A 73 11.25 7.24 14.36
C LEU A 73 12.06 6.71 15.55
N LEU A 74 13.21 6.09 15.31
CA LEU A 74 14.12 5.68 16.38
C LEU A 74 14.85 6.85 17.04
N LYS A 75 15.10 7.93 16.27
CA LYS A 75 15.69 9.17 16.79
C LYS A 75 14.65 10.04 17.51
N ASN A 76 13.48 10.17 16.92
CA ASN A 76 12.37 10.97 17.43
C ASN A 76 11.05 10.21 17.21
N ARG A 77 10.41 9.77 18.29
CA ARG A 77 9.16 9.00 18.25
C ARG A 77 7.98 9.78 17.66
N GLU A 78 8.04 11.09 17.65
CA GLU A 78 7.04 11.95 16.98
C GLU A 78 7.20 11.95 15.45
N GLY A 79 8.29 11.35 14.95
CA GLY A 79 8.59 11.24 13.53
C GLY A 79 9.44 12.38 12.99
N GLY A 80 9.69 12.33 11.68
CA GLY A 80 10.54 13.25 10.95
C GLY A 80 9.91 13.73 9.64
N PRO A 81 10.70 14.25 8.69
CA PRO A 81 10.23 14.83 7.44
C PRO A 81 9.31 13.89 6.64
N ILE A 82 9.60 12.59 6.62
CA ILE A 82 8.80 11.60 5.89
C ILE A 82 7.40 11.50 6.50
N GLN A 83 7.29 11.35 7.83
CA GLN A 83 6.00 11.28 8.51
C GLN A 83 5.22 12.59 8.36
N ASN A 84 5.88 13.74 8.56
CA ASN A 84 5.25 15.05 8.43
C ASN A 84 4.70 15.28 7.02
N SER A 85 5.43 14.87 5.97
CA SER A 85 4.94 14.94 4.60
C SER A 85 3.70 14.06 4.39
N ARG A 86 3.67 12.84 4.94
CA ARG A 86 2.50 11.94 4.86
C ARG A 86 1.29 12.52 5.59
N ILE A 87 1.49 13.11 6.78
CA ILE A 87 0.42 13.78 7.54
C ILE A 87 -0.20 14.91 6.72
N LYS A 88 0.60 15.79 6.11
CA LYS A 88 0.11 16.88 5.26
C LYS A 88 -0.73 16.37 4.09
N LYS A 89 -0.28 15.32 3.41
CA LYS A 89 -1.01 14.68 2.30
C LYS A 89 -2.34 14.08 2.75
N THR A 90 -2.35 13.41 3.89
CA THR A 90 -3.56 12.84 4.47
C THR A 90 -4.57 13.91 4.83
N LYS A 91 -4.11 14.98 5.51
CA LYS A 91 -4.97 16.12 5.82
C LYS A 91 -5.55 16.74 4.55
N LEU A 92 -4.74 16.96 3.52
CA LEU A 92 -5.25 17.47 2.25
C LEU A 92 -6.36 16.58 1.66
N PHE A 93 -6.21 15.25 1.73
CA PHE A 93 -7.23 14.31 1.24
C PHE A 93 -8.58 14.48 1.94
N PHE A 94 -8.59 14.71 3.25
CA PHE A 94 -9.83 14.86 4.02
C PHE A 94 -10.37 16.28 4.06
N GLU A 95 -9.51 17.28 4.10
CA GLU A 95 -9.88 18.69 4.31
C GLU A 95 -10.13 19.43 2.99
N ASP A 96 -9.46 19.06 1.88
CA ASP A 96 -9.66 19.66 0.54
C ASP A 96 -9.48 18.58 -0.53
N ARG A 97 -10.47 17.70 -0.62
CA ARG A 97 -10.49 16.55 -1.56
C ARG A 97 -10.32 17.00 -3.01
N VAL A 98 -10.93 18.11 -3.38
CA VAL A 98 -10.86 18.65 -4.76
C VAL A 98 -9.42 19.03 -5.11
N LYS A 99 -8.74 19.75 -4.23
CA LYS A 99 -7.33 20.13 -4.41
C LYS A 99 -6.41 18.89 -4.46
N PHE A 100 -6.67 17.92 -3.58
CA PHE A 100 -5.95 16.63 -3.59
C PHE A 100 -6.10 15.92 -4.95
N MET A 101 -7.33 15.81 -5.44
CA MET A 101 -7.62 15.10 -6.70
C MET A 101 -7.02 15.80 -7.92
N HIS A 102 -7.07 17.12 -8.01
CA HIS A 102 -6.40 17.85 -9.09
C HIS A 102 -4.89 17.61 -9.11
N LEU A 103 -4.25 17.60 -7.93
CA LEU A 103 -2.83 17.30 -7.80
C LEU A 103 -2.53 15.84 -8.16
N LEU A 104 -3.35 14.89 -7.69
CA LEU A 104 -3.24 13.47 -7.98
C LEU A 104 -3.32 13.18 -9.49
N ILE A 105 -4.36 13.70 -10.16
CA ILE A 105 -4.57 13.54 -11.60
C ILE A 105 -3.39 14.11 -12.39
N HIS A 106 -2.91 15.29 -12.00
CA HIS A 106 -1.73 15.90 -12.63
C HIS A 106 -0.49 15.00 -12.53
N GLU A 107 -0.21 14.46 -11.34
CA GLU A 107 0.98 13.62 -11.11
C GLU A 107 0.84 12.24 -11.76
N ILE A 108 -0.36 11.64 -11.79
CA ILE A 108 -0.63 10.41 -12.53
C ILE A 108 -0.31 10.60 -14.02
N ASN A 109 -0.78 11.69 -14.63
CA ASN A 109 -0.52 11.97 -16.03
C ASN A 109 0.96 12.23 -16.33
N GLN A 110 1.71 12.84 -15.39
CA GLN A 110 3.16 12.99 -15.53
C GLN A 110 3.87 11.63 -15.46
N ALA A 111 3.49 10.78 -14.49
CA ALA A 111 4.08 9.46 -14.32
C ALA A 111 3.75 8.53 -15.50
N ARG A 112 2.52 8.60 -16.03
CA ARG A 112 2.11 7.87 -17.24
C ARG A 112 3.00 8.23 -18.43
N ARG A 113 3.17 9.52 -18.74
CA ARG A 113 4.06 9.97 -19.82
C ARG A 113 5.50 9.47 -19.64
N LYS A 114 5.99 9.43 -18.40
CA LYS A 114 7.30 8.85 -18.07
C LYS A 114 7.35 7.35 -18.39
N ALA A 115 6.30 6.59 -18.05
CA ALA A 115 6.23 5.17 -18.38
C ALA A 115 6.24 4.95 -19.89
N GLU A 116 5.41 5.70 -20.63
CA GLU A 116 5.31 5.66 -22.09
C GLU A 116 6.66 5.97 -22.76
N SER A 117 7.36 7.03 -22.30
CA SER A 117 8.68 7.40 -22.86
C SER A 117 9.77 6.35 -22.58
N ASN A 118 9.59 5.49 -21.58
CA ASN A 118 10.52 4.40 -21.27
C ASN A 118 10.04 3.04 -21.84
N GLY A 119 8.96 3.00 -22.61
CA GLY A 119 8.39 1.75 -23.13
C GLY A 119 7.90 0.79 -22.06
N MET A 120 7.50 1.29 -20.87
CA MET A 120 7.06 0.51 -19.74
C MET A 120 5.54 0.51 -19.61
N LYS A 121 4.97 -0.60 -19.11
CA LYS A 121 3.59 -0.62 -18.64
C LYS A 121 3.46 0.34 -17.45
N PHE A 122 2.28 0.94 -17.29
CA PHE A 122 2.01 1.86 -16.17
C PHE A 122 0.97 1.29 -15.23
N ALA A 123 1.20 1.40 -13.93
CA ALA A 123 0.26 0.99 -12.90
C ALA A 123 0.23 2.00 -11.74
N ILE A 124 -0.87 1.99 -10.97
CA ILE A 124 -1.12 2.96 -9.90
C ILE A 124 -1.45 2.21 -8.60
N ARG A 125 -0.79 2.62 -7.52
CA ARG A 125 -1.05 2.13 -6.17
C ARG A 125 -1.30 3.30 -5.21
N LEU A 126 -2.56 3.56 -4.88
CA LEU A 126 -2.93 4.71 -4.04
C LEU A 126 -2.81 4.41 -2.54
N ASN A 127 -2.90 3.14 -2.14
CA ASN A 127 -2.81 2.71 -0.76
C ASN A 127 -1.44 2.07 -0.41
N CYS A 128 -0.34 2.79 -0.63
CA CYS A 128 0.98 2.26 -0.26
C CYS A 128 1.16 2.10 1.26
N THR A 129 0.48 2.94 2.06
CA THR A 129 0.49 2.91 3.53
C THR A 129 -0.88 3.24 4.14
N SER A 130 -1.95 3.07 3.39
CA SER A 130 -3.35 3.26 3.78
C SER A 130 -4.21 2.10 3.27
N ASP A 131 -5.49 2.10 3.59
CA ASP A 131 -6.49 1.15 3.09
C ASP A 131 -7.84 1.87 2.90
N ILE A 132 -7.80 2.97 2.13
CA ILE A 132 -8.98 3.78 1.79
C ILE A 132 -9.65 3.17 0.57
N CYS A 133 -10.99 3.09 0.56
CA CYS A 133 -11.74 2.68 -0.61
C CYS A 133 -11.46 3.61 -1.81
N LEU A 134 -11.11 3.06 -2.98
CA LEU A 134 -10.79 3.90 -4.15
C LEU A 134 -12.01 4.66 -4.67
N GLU A 135 -13.23 4.26 -4.33
CA GLU A 135 -14.44 5.05 -4.63
C GLU A 135 -14.47 6.39 -3.87
N GLU A 136 -13.68 6.56 -2.80
CA GLU A 136 -13.56 7.84 -2.09
C GLU A 136 -12.67 8.87 -2.80
N PHE A 137 -11.86 8.44 -3.77
CA PHE A 137 -11.03 9.35 -4.58
C PHE A 137 -11.86 9.96 -5.70
N VAL A 138 -12.72 10.93 -5.35
CA VAL A 138 -13.76 11.50 -6.23
C VAL A 138 -13.42 12.92 -6.67
N LEU A 139 -13.63 13.21 -7.97
CA LEU A 139 -13.67 14.55 -8.54
C LEU A 139 -14.85 14.61 -9.55
N ASP A 140 -15.65 15.67 -9.48
CA ASP A 140 -16.79 15.91 -10.37
C ASP A 140 -17.70 14.67 -10.55
N SER A 141 -18.08 14.04 -9.42
CA SER A 141 -18.92 12.85 -9.33
C SER A 141 -18.35 11.57 -9.96
N LYS A 142 -17.07 11.57 -10.41
CA LYS A 142 -16.37 10.36 -10.86
C LYS A 142 -15.28 9.99 -9.87
N ASN A 143 -15.18 8.70 -9.55
CA ASN A 143 -14.04 8.22 -8.80
C ASN A 143 -12.81 8.00 -9.69
N ILE A 144 -11.67 7.77 -9.06
CA ILE A 144 -10.38 7.65 -9.76
C ILE A 144 -10.35 6.51 -10.78
N LEU A 145 -11.04 5.41 -10.53
CA LEU A 145 -11.12 4.26 -11.44
C LEU A 145 -11.91 4.61 -12.71
N GLN A 146 -12.95 5.44 -12.55
CA GLN A 146 -13.76 5.97 -13.67
C GLN A 146 -13.09 7.11 -14.42
N LEU A 147 -12.19 7.86 -13.76
CA LEU A 147 -11.41 8.93 -14.41
C LEU A 147 -10.29 8.36 -15.30
N PHE A 148 -9.81 7.16 -14.99
CA PHE A 148 -8.74 6.49 -15.72
C PHE A 148 -9.09 5.02 -16.02
N PRO A 149 -10.14 4.75 -16.81
CA PRO A 149 -10.62 3.38 -17.05
C PRO A 149 -9.60 2.50 -17.79
N GLU A 150 -8.64 3.10 -18.50
CA GLU A 150 -7.60 2.41 -19.25
C GLU A 150 -6.34 2.11 -18.43
N LEU A 151 -6.22 2.63 -17.19
CA LEU A 151 -5.04 2.45 -16.37
C LEU A 151 -5.25 1.35 -15.33
N GLN A 152 -4.23 0.55 -15.11
CA GLN A 152 -4.23 -0.49 -14.08
C GLN A 152 -4.04 0.11 -12.69
N PHE A 153 -5.00 -0.08 -11.80
CA PHE A 153 -4.88 0.17 -10.36
C PHE A 153 -4.72 -1.15 -9.62
N TYR A 154 -3.95 -1.14 -8.54
CA TYR A 154 -3.83 -2.29 -7.65
C TYR A 154 -3.49 -1.86 -6.23
N ASP A 155 -3.96 -2.62 -5.25
CA ASP A 155 -3.69 -2.37 -3.84
C ASP A 155 -3.68 -3.66 -3.02
N TYR A 156 -3.31 -3.54 -1.75
CA TYR A 156 -3.54 -4.53 -0.71
C TYR A 156 -4.63 -4.01 0.22
N THR A 157 -5.52 -4.88 0.64
CA THR A 157 -6.59 -4.51 1.58
C THR A 157 -6.78 -5.53 2.69
N LYS A 158 -7.27 -5.10 3.84
CA LYS A 158 -7.85 -5.92 4.90
C LYS A 158 -9.36 -5.75 4.99
N VAL A 159 -9.93 -4.83 4.26
CA VAL A 159 -11.35 -4.49 4.27
C VAL A 159 -12.10 -5.40 3.29
N PRO A 160 -12.94 -6.36 3.76
CA PRO A 160 -13.62 -7.29 2.88
C PRO A 160 -14.54 -6.62 1.86
N SER A 161 -15.18 -5.50 2.21
CA SER A 161 -16.07 -4.76 1.30
C SER A 161 -15.32 -4.15 0.11
N HIS A 162 -14.02 -3.88 0.19
CA HIS A 162 -13.24 -3.39 -0.95
C HIS A 162 -13.14 -4.42 -2.08
N VAL A 163 -13.29 -5.72 -1.76
CA VAL A 163 -13.28 -6.80 -2.76
C VAL A 163 -14.46 -6.68 -3.73
N GLU A 164 -15.58 -6.10 -3.30
CA GLU A 164 -16.75 -5.88 -4.16
C GLU A 164 -16.44 -4.91 -5.33
N LEU A 165 -15.42 -4.07 -5.20
CA LEU A 165 -14.98 -3.19 -6.29
C LEU A 165 -14.50 -3.96 -7.52
N LEU A 166 -13.94 -5.18 -7.33
CA LEU A 166 -13.48 -6.03 -8.43
C LEU A 166 -14.63 -6.45 -9.37
N LYS A 167 -15.86 -6.48 -8.85
CA LYS A 167 -17.06 -6.75 -9.66
C LYS A 167 -17.49 -5.53 -10.48
N LYS A 168 -17.14 -4.32 -10.03
CA LYS A 168 -17.54 -3.06 -10.66
C LYS A 168 -16.53 -2.53 -11.64
N TYR A 169 -15.22 -2.76 -11.37
CA TYR A 169 -14.11 -2.12 -12.08
C TYR A 169 -13.11 -3.15 -12.57
N THR A 170 -13.00 -3.30 -13.87
CA THR A 170 -12.07 -4.26 -14.51
C THR A 170 -10.60 -3.79 -14.50
N ASN A 171 -10.38 -2.50 -14.23
CA ASN A 171 -9.06 -1.87 -14.15
C ASN A 171 -8.51 -1.81 -12.70
N TYR A 172 -9.13 -2.53 -11.77
CA TYR A 172 -8.68 -2.62 -10.37
C TYR A 172 -8.33 -4.06 -10.01
N ASP A 173 -7.22 -4.26 -9.32
CA ASP A 173 -6.74 -5.53 -8.81
C ASP A 173 -6.47 -5.44 -7.30
N LEU A 174 -6.86 -6.44 -6.54
CA LEU A 174 -6.68 -6.49 -5.09
C LEU A 174 -5.99 -7.77 -4.65
N THR A 175 -5.06 -7.60 -3.71
CA THR A 175 -4.52 -8.68 -2.89
C THR A 175 -5.03 -8.50 -1.47
N PHE A 176 -5.81 -9.47 -0.97
CA PHE A 176 -6.31 -9.41 0.40
C PHE A 176 -5.20 -9.75 1.40
N SER A 177 -5.22 -9.16 2.59
CA SER A 177 -4.14 -9.35 3.57
C SER A 177 -4.60 -10.16 4.76
N PHE A 178 -3.90 -11.24 5.05
CA PHE A 178 -4.04 -12.00 6.29
C PHE A 178 -3.53 -11.16 7.48
N ASP A 179 -4.32 -11.07 8.54
CA ASP A 179 -3.99 -10.29 9.74
C ASP A 179 -3.67 -11.17 10.96
N GLY A 180 -3.73 -12.50 10.80
CA GLY A 180 -3.54 -13.49 11.86
C GLY A 180 -4.83 -14.12 12.36
N GLU A 181 -5.98 -13.48 12.16
CA GLU A 181 -7.28 -13.92 12.70
C GLU A 181 -8.35 -14.10 11.61
N ASN A 182 -8.26 -13.41 10.48
CA ASN A 182 -9.24 -13.36 9.39
C ASN A 182 -9.12 -14.54 8.38
N TRP A 183 -8.62 -15.72 8.81
CA TRP A 183 -8.34 -16.83 7.88
C TRP A 183 -9.55 -17.32 7.11
N ASP A 184 -10.74 -17.37 7.71
CA ASP A 184 -11.96 -17.83 7.04
C ASP A 184 -12.31 -16.96 5.83
N THR A 185 -12.10 -15.65 5.95
CA THR A 185 -12.23 -14.70 4.83
C THR A 185 -11.14 -14.93 3.78
N CYS A 186 -9.89 -15.07 4.20
CA CYS A 186 -8.76 -15.37 3.31
C CYS A 186 -9.01 -16.65 2.51
N LYS A 187 -9.48 -17.71 3.17
CA LYS A 187 -9.79 -19.00 2.52
C LYS A 187 -10.85 -18.82 1.44
N LYS A 188 -11.98 -18.17 1.74
CA LYS A 188 -13.05 -17.91 0.76
C LYS A 188 -12.55 -17.17 -0.47
N LEU A 189 -11.65 -16.18 -0.25
CA LEU A 189 -11.08 -15.38 -1.33
C LEU A 189 -10.09 -16.17 -2.18
N LEU A 190 -9.23 -17.00 -1.56
CA LEU A 190 -8.35 -17.93 -2.27
C LEU A 190 -9.15 -18.95 -3.12
N ASP A 191 -10.20 -19.54 -2.54
CA ASP A 191 -11.09 -20.46 -3.25
C ASP A 191 -11.81 -19.81 -4.43
N SER A 192 -12.04 -18.49 -4.37
CA SER A 192 -12.60 -17.70 -5.48
C SER A 192 -11.58 -17.22 -6.51
N GLY A 193 -10.31 -17.62 -6.37
CA GLY A 193 -9.24 -17.25 -7.29
C GLY A 193 -8.56 -15.91 -6.99
N LEU A 194 -8.83 -15.28 -5.84
CA LEU A 194 -8.11 -14.07 -5.41
C LEU A 194 -6.78 -14.42 -4.72
N ARG A 195 -5.88 -13.46 -4.66
CA ARG A 195 -4.60 -13.59 -3.93
C ARG A 195 -4.73 -13.12 -2.49
N VAL A 196 -3.98 -13.76 -1.59
CA VAL A 196 -3.87 -13.37 -0.18
C VAL A 196 -2.42 -13.15 0.19
N ALA A 197 -2.11 -11.99 0.76
CA ALA A 197 -0.77 -11.69 1.29
C ALA A 197 -0.65 -12.22 2.73
N VAL A 198 0.43 -12.95 3.00
CA VAL A 198 0.79 -13.47 4.33
C VAL A 198 2.20 -13.03 4.68
N VAL A 199 2.40 -12.51 5.89
CA VAL A 199 3.72 -12.10 6.38
C VAL A 199 4.33 -13.24 7.18
N PHE A 200 5.49 -13.73 6.74
CA PHE A 200 6.28 -14.76 7.41
C PHE A 200 7.47 -14.14 8.14
N GLU A 201 7.81 -14.70 9.30
CA GLU A 201 8.89 -14.13 10.14
C GLU A 201 10.28 -14.28 9.51
N GLU A 202 10.59 -15.45 8.98
CA GLU A 202 11.91 -15.80 8.46
C GLU A 202 11.84 -16.21 6.98
N SER A 203 11.52 -17.46 6.72
CA SER A 203 11.46 -18.04 5.37
C SER A 203 10.04 -18.14 4.86
N ILE A 204 9.87 -17.97 3.56
CA ILE A 204 8.61 -18.19 2.87
C ILE A 204 8.51 -19.68 2.53
N PRO A 205 7.48 -20.41 3.02
CA PRO A 205 7.25 -21.80 2.65
C PRO A 205 6.72 -21.90 1.21
N THR A 206 6.76 -23.09 0.64
CA THR A 206 6.14 -23.37 -0.67
C THR A 206 4.63 -23.56 -0.59
N GLU A 207 4.13 -23.88 0.61
CA GLU A 207 2.70 -24.08 0.90
C GLU A 207 2.34 -23.53 2.28
N PHE A 208 1.15 -22.98 2.43
CA PHE A 208 0.59 -22.58 3.71
C PHE A 208 -0.90 -22.89 3.77
N ARG A 209 -1.30 -23.68 4.75
CA ARG A 209 -2.69 -24.11 4.99
C ARG A 209 -3.39 -24.71 3.76
N GLY A 210 -2.64 -25.47 2.94
CA GLY A 210 -3.14 -26.15 1.74
C GLY A 210 -3.16 -25.29 0.47
N TYR A 211 -2.59 -24.09 0.49
CA TYR A 211 -2.49 -23.20 -0.68
C TYR A 211 -1.04 -22.98 -1.08
N PRO A 212 -0.75 -22.91 -2.39
CA PRO A 212 0.59 -22.60 -2.87
C PRO A 212 1.01 -21.20 -2.47
N VAL A 213 2.29 -21.03 -2.13
CA VAL A 213 2.87 -19.74 -1.75
C VAL A 213 3.92 -19.32 -2.76
N ILE A 214 3.79 -18.10 -3.29
CA ILE A 214 4.80 -17.46 -4.13
C ILE A 214 5.60 -16.44 -3.33
N ASP A 215 6.89 -16.27 -3.64
CA ASP A 215 7.69 -15.20 -3.03
C ASP A 215 7.33 -13.83 -3.60
N ALA A 216 6.67 -13.01 -2.78
CA ALA A 216 6.22 -11.66 -3.13
C ALA A 216 7.20 -10.55 -2.69
N ASN A 217 8.43 -10.89 -2.26
CA ASN A 217 9.44 -9.88 -1.91
C ASN A 217 10.10 -9.24 -3.13
N GLY A 218 10.08 -9.94 -4.26
CA GLY A 218 10.76 -9.56 -5.49
C GLY A 218 10.26 -8.25 -6.07
N ASP A 219 8.95 -8.06 -6.14
CA ASP A 219 8.29 -6.84 -6.64
C ASP A 219 6.92 -6.62 -5.98
N ASP A 220 6.16 -5.66 -6.47
CA ASP A 220 4.85 -5.29 -5.93
C ASP A 220 3.71 -5.37 -6.96
N ALA A 221 3.99 -5.76 -8.20
CA ALA A 221 3.02 -5.81 -9.30
C ALA A 221 2.16 -7.10 -9.25
N ARG A 222 1.40 -7.27 -8.15
CA ARG A 222 0.61 -8.50 -7.88
C ARG A 222 -0.44 -8.80 -8.93
N PHE A 223 -0.96 -7.81 -9.63
CA PHE A 223 -1.90 -7.98 -10.73
C PHE A 223 -1.34 -8.79 -11.91
N LEU A 224 -0.03 -9.07 -11.93
CA LEU A 224 0.62 -9.95 -12.91
C LEU A 224 0.82 -11.38 -12.40
N ASP A 225 0.47 -11.66 -11.16
CA ASP A 225 0.61 -13.00 -10.57
C ASP A 225 -0.65 -13.82 -10.76
N GLU A 226 -0.51 -15.15 -10.69
CA GLU A 226 -1.63 -16.07 -10.73
C GLU A 226 -2.60 -15.85 -9.56
N GLY A 227 -3.86 -16.16 -9.77
CA GLY A 227 -4.89 -16.13 -8.74
C GLY A 227 -4.92 -17.39 -7.88
N GLY A 228 -5.60 -17.37 -6.74
CA GLY A 228 -5.74 -18.52 -5.85
C GLY A 228 -4.46 -18.89 -5.09
N VAL A 229 -3.47 -17.98 -5.05
CA VAL A 229 -2.18 -18.21 -4.40
C VAL A 229 -1.95 -17.27 -3.22
N ILE A 230 -1.09 -17.69 -2.31
CA ILE A 230 -0.61 -16.85 -1.21
C ILE A 230 0.63 -16.10 -1.67
N CYS A 231 0.59 -14.77 -1.53
CA CYS A 231 1.73 -13.88 -1.73
C CYS A 231 2.54 -13.80 -0.43
N GLY A 232 3.58 -14.62 -0.29
CA GLY A 232 4.45 -14.66 0.87
C GLY A 232 5.35 -13.43 0.96
N LEU A 233 5.32 -12.74 2.08
CA LEU A 233 6.14 -11.57 2.37
C LEU A 233 6.99 -11.83 3.61
N THR A 234 8.28 -11.49 3.58
CA THR A 234 9.13 -11.58 4.77
C THR A 234 8.92 -10.37 5.67
N TYR A 235 8.79 -10.61 6.97
CA TYR A 235 8.65 -9.57 7.97
C TYR A 235 9.82 -8.57 7.94
N LYS A 236 9.50 -7.29 7.98
CA LYS A 236 10.49 -6.22 8.05
C LYS A 236 10.44 -5.57 9.42
N LYS A 237 11.53 -5.67 10.17
CA LYS A 237 11.67 -5.03 11.49
C LYS A 237 11.35 -3.54 11.40
N VAL A 238 10.38 -3.10 12.20
CA VAL A 238 9.90 -1.72 12.27
C VAL A 238 10.46 -1.00 13.51
N ALA A 239 10.25 0.32 13.61
CA ALA A 239 10.73 1.11 14.75
C ALA A 239 10.14 0.64 16.09
N ASN A 240 8.89 0.17 16.09
CA ASN A 240 8.21 -0.31 17.29
C ASN A 240 8.79 -1.62 17.85
N ASP A 241 9.56 -2.36 17.06
CA ASP A 241 10.27 -3.56 17.54
C ASP A 241 11.48 -3.21 18.42
N TYR A 242 11.79 -1.94 18.64
CA TYR A 242 12.96 -1.52 19.41
C TYR A 242 12.54 -0.78 20.67
N VAL A 243 12.91 -1.35 21.82
CA VAL A 243 12.74 -0.74 23.15
C VAL A 243 14.12 -0.43 23.70
N ASN A 244 14.37 0.84 24.06
CA ASN A 244 15.68 1.31 24.54
C ASN A 244 16.85 0.89 23.61
N GLY A 245 16.64 0.97 22.28
CA GLY A 245 17.62 0.61 21.27
C GLY A 245 17.82 -0.90 21.05
N LYS A 246 17.16 -1.76 21.82
CA LYS A 246 17.25 -3.22 21.70
C LYS A 246 16.07 -3.78 20.93
N TYR A 247 16.35 -4.66 19.99
CA TYR A 247 15.30 -5.39 19.24
C TYR A 247 14.52 -6.31 20.18
N GLN A 248 13.21 -6.21 20.09
CA GLN A 248 12.26 -7.11 20.74
C GLN A 248 11.50 -7.86 19.64
N ARG A 249 11.50 -9.18 19.72
CA ARG A 249 10.75 -10.01 18.79
C ARG A 249 9.26 -9.73 18.94
N PRO A 250 8.52 -9.40 17.85
CA PRO A 250 7.08 -9.19 17.91
C PRO A 250 6.32 -10.38 18.48
N ASP A 251 5.39 -10.13 19.41
CA ASP A 251 4.42 -11.11 19.86
C ASP A 251 3.06 -10.78 19.24
N THR A 252 2.75 -11.45 18.11
CA THR A 252 1.57 -11.16 17.31
C THR A 252 1.22 -12.33 16.39
N THR A 253 -0.05 -12.51 16.11
CA THR A 253 -0.58 -13.46 15.12
C THR A 253 -0.43 -12.94 13.68
N PHE A 254 -0.25 -11.63 13.49
CA PHE A 254 -0.02 -11.00 12.18
C PHE A 254 1.22 -11.53 11.46
N ILE A 255 2.25 -11.92 12.22
CA ILE A 255 3.48 -12.50 11.66
C ILE A 255 3.42 -14.00 11.81
N THR A 256 3.28 -14.69 10.69
CA THR A 256 3.21 -16.15 10.65
C THR A 256 4.59 -16.76 10.93
N ARG A 257 4.62 -17.72 11.85
CA ARG A 257 5.82 -18.47 12.20
C ARG A 257 5.71 -19.88 11.65
N ASN A 258 6.70 -20.29 10.91
CA ASN A 258 6.81 -21.71 10.51
C ASN A 258 7.05 -22.52 11.79
N LYS A 259 6.20 -23.52 12.06
CA LYS A 259 6.52 -24.50 13.10
C LYS A 259 7.86 -25.11 12.71
N LYS A 260 8.88 -25.02 13.59
CA LYS A 260 10.07 -25.83 13.41
C LYS A 260 9.60 -27.29 13.35
N THR A 261 9.73 -27.92 12.21
CA THR A 261 9.66 -29.37 12.12
C THR A 261 10.85 -29.85 12.92
N ASN A 262 10.59 -30.32 14.15
CA ASN A 262 11.59 -31.09 14.90
C ASN A 262 11.83 -32.36 14.07
N GLN A 263 12.96 -32.37 13.34
CA GLN A 263 13.56 -33.59 12.85
C GLN A 263 14.36 -34.23 13.97
#